data_1d2a04acc9cbf32427ee20d1c0792a10
#
_entry.id   1d2a04acc9cbf32427ee20d1c0792a10
#
_cell.length_a   1.000
_cell.length_b   1.000
_cell.length_c   1.000
_cell.angle_alpha   90.00
_cell.angle_beta   90.00
_cell.angle_gamma   90.00
#
_symmetry.space_group_name_H-M   'P 1'
#
loop_
_entity.id
_entity.type
_entity.pdbx_description
1 polymer ?
#
loop_
_entity_poly.entity_id
_entity_poly.type
_entity_poly.pdbx_seq_one_letter_code
_entity_poly.pdbx_strand_id
1 'polypeptide(L)'
;MSAVRISGGGVQHMSRLLAGLQPFDSCRVAVIGDLMLDEYLWGHIERISPEAPVPILNVVRREFMLGGAGNVVENLRALGAQVTVFGVLGGDFTGTQVHDLLRAHGADLAEAIIDPSRKTTRKVRLMSLEHGQQVFRLDDESTHTILGEIEDRLVSAIQSHLAGAQVDVCSDYMKGVLTGRVLNAIFATARRLGISSIVGPKDSSSQKYRGADILMPNSRELAQLVGSRLMATFGSGTLPGAWLTN
;
A
#
# COMPACT_ATOMS: atom_id res chain seq x y z
N MET A 1 14.88 28.35 -12.63
CA MET A 1 15.35 26.94 -12.63
C MET A 1 16.78 26.90 -12.11
N SER A 2 16.98 26.58 -10.85
CA SER A 2 18.32 26.50 -10.25
C SER A 2 18.79 25.06 -10.33
N ALA A 3 19.80 24.79 -11.14
CA ALA A 3 20.39 23.47 -11.27
C ALA A 3 21.15 23.13 -9.98
N VAL A 4 20.72 22.11 -9.28
CA VAL A 4 21.47 21.54 -8.16
C VAL A 4 22.74 20.89 -8.72
N ARG A 5 23.90 21.51 -8.49
CA ARG A 5 25.21 20.89 -8.77
C ARG A 5 25.46 19.83 -7.69
N ILE A 6 25.31 18.56 -8.06
CA ILE A 6 25.79 17.45 -7.23
C ILE A 6 27.31 17.40 -7.39
N SER A 7 28.05 17.55 -6.27
CA SER A 7 29.49 17.41 -6.25
C SER A 7 29.92 15.99 -6.67
N GLY A 8 31.03 15.83 -7.38
CA GLY A 8 31.51 14.55 -7.96
C GLY A 8 31.61 13.39 -6.96
N GLY A 9 31.76 13.67 -5.65
CA GLY A 9 31.73 12.66 -4.59
C GLY A 9 30.35 12.04 -4.37
N GLY A 10 29.27 12.81 -4.56
CA GLY A 10 27.89 12.30 -4.43
C GLY A 10 27.51 11.31 -5.54
N VAL A 11 27.97 11.54 -6.76
CA VAL A 11 27.71 10.64 -7.91
C VAL A 11 28.43 9.30 -7.73
N GLN A 12 29.70 9.30 -7.27
CA GLN A 12 30.45 8.07 -7.00
C GLN A 12 29.86 7.27 -5.83
N HIS A 13 29.38 7.95 -4.80
CA HIS A 13 28.70 7.30 -3.67
C HIS A 13 27.39 6.66 -4.10
N MET A 14 26.58 7.37 -4.88
CA MET A 14 25.34 6.84 -5.44
C MET A 14 25.58 5.65 -6.37
N SER A 15 26.59 5.71 -7.24
CA SER A 15 26.97 4.59 -8.12
C SER A 15 27.38 3.34 -7.34
N ARG A 16 28.12 3.51 -6.20
CA ARG A 16 28.46 2.40 -5.31
C ARG A 16 27.22 1.80 -4.60
N LEU A 17 26.29 2.63 -4.16
CA LEU A 17 25.04 2.17 -3.57
C LEU A 17 24.21 1.41 -4.60
N LEU A 18 24.06 1.94 -5.80
CA LEU A 18 23.32 1.28 -6.89
C LEU A 18 24.00 -0.03 -7.33
N ALA A 19 25.32 -0.09 -7.38
CA ALA A 19 26.04 -1.33 -7.69
C ALA A 19 25.92 -2.42 -6.60
N GLY A 20 25.62 -2.03 -5.36
CA GLY A 20 25.34 -2.95 -4.26
C GLY A 20 23.90 -3.46 -4.21
N LEU A 21 22.98 -2.86 -4.98
CA LEU A 21 21.62 -3.37 -5.11
C LEU A 21 21.62 -4.59 -6.02
N GLN A 22 21.35 -5.75 -5.44
CA GLN A 22 21.09 -6.96 -6.24
C GLN A 22 19.85 -6.72 -7.09
N PRO A 23 19.82 -7.18 -8.35
CA PRO A 23 18.59 -7.13 -9.16
C PRO A 23 17.46 -7.83 -8.43
N PHE A 24 16.28 -7.19 -8.41
CA PHE A 24 15.07 -7.77 -7.81
C PHE A 24 14.40 -8.80 -8.72
N ASP A 25 14.94 -9.07 -9.91
CA ASP A 25 14.36 -9.95 -10.93
C ASP A 25 14.12 -11.38 -10.44
N SER A 26 14.91 -11.85 -9.46
CA SER A 26 14.73 -13.15 -8.82
C SER A 26 13.91 -13.12 -7.54
N CYS A 27 13.53 -11.92 -7.07
CA CYS A 27 12.73 -11.79 -5.86
C CYS A 27 11.27 -12.12 -6.15
N ARG A 28 10.70 -13.07 -5.39
CA ARG A 28 9.28 -13.39 -5.40
C ARG A 28 8.65 -12.85 -4.11
N VAL A 29 7.73 -11.92 -4.28
CA VAL A 29 7.09 -11.20 -3.18
C VAL A 29 5.59 -11.48 -3.19
N ALA A 30 5.05 -11.89 -2.05
CA ALA A 30 3.61 -11.92 -1.83
C ALA A 30 3.18 -10.56 -1.24
N VAL A 31 2.25 -9.87 -1.88
CA VAL A 31 1.66 -8.63 -1.35
C VAL A 31 0.24 -8.93 -0.92
N ILE A 32 -0.03 -8.75 0.37
CA ILE A 32 -1.34 -9.01 0.97
C ILE A 32 -1.89 -7.71 1.56
N GLY A 33 -3.13 -7.33 1.25
CA GLY A 33 -3.71 -6.16 1.89
C GLY A 33 -4.84 -5.47 1.17
N ASP A 34 -5.06 -4.21 1.56
CA ASP A 34 -6.16 -3.38 1.10
C ASP A 34 -5.83 -2.78 -0.28
N LEU A 35 -6.44 -3.33 -1.32
CA LEU A 35 -6.34 -2.84 -2.69
C LEU A 35 -7.30 -1.67 -2.90
N MET A 36 -6.86 -0.64 -3.63
CA MET A 36 -7.69 0.54 -3.91
C MET A 36 -7.27 1.24 -5.19
N LEU A 37 -8.17 2.08 -5.69
CA LEU A 37 -7.95 2.93 -6.86
C LEU A 37 -7.75 4.38 -6.41
N ASP A 38 -6.65 4.98 -6.81
CA ASP A 38 -6.43 6.41 -6.76
C ASP A 38 -6.77 7.01 -8.13
N GLU A 39 -7.76 7.90 -8.18
CA GLU A 39 -8.20 8.59 -9.40
C GLU A 39 -7.87 10.08 -9.28
N TYR A 40 -7.24 10.62 -10.31
CA TYR A 40 -6.94 12.05 -10.41
C TYR A 40 -7.76 12.68 -11.53
N LEU A 41 -8.56 13.66 -11.17
CA LEU A 41 -9.31 14.50 -12.09
C LEU A 41 -8.61 15.85 -12.20
N TRP A 42 -7.89 16.06 -13.29
CA TRP A 42 -7.19 17.30 -13.57
C TRP A 42 -8.07 18.24 -14.40
N GLY A 43 -8.17 19.49 -13.99
CA GLY A 43 -9.00 20.45 -14.69
C GLY A 43 -8.72 21.89 -14.33
N HIS A 44 -9.46 22.79 -14.99
CA HIS A 44 -9.43 24.23 -14.77
C HIS A 44 -10.52 24.66 -13.78
N ILE A 45 -10.17 25.61 -12.90
CA ILE A 45 -11.11 26.23 -11.95
C ILE A 45 -11.21 27.71 -12.31
N GLU A 46 -12.22 28.07 -13.12
CA GLU A 46 -12.36 29.41 -13.66
C GLU A 46 -13.56 30.16 -13.05
N ARG A 47 -14.45 29.49 -12.40
CA ARG A 47 -15.69 30.07 -11.87
C ARG A 47 -16.21 29.37 -10.62
N ILE A 48 -17.02 30.11 -9.87
CA ILE A 48 -17.82 29.60 -8.76
C ILE A 48 -19.18 29.15 -9.31
N SER A 49 -19.78 28.10 -8.73
CA SER A 49 -21.10 27.63 -9.08
C SER A 49 -22.16 28.71 -8.80
N PRO A 50 -23.15 28.90 -9.70
CA PRO A 50 -24.29 29.77 -9.39
C PRO A 50 -25.23 29.14 -8.35
N GLU A 51 -25.15 27.85 -8.10
CA GLU A 51 -26.04 27.10 -7.19
C GLU A 51 -25.54 27.10 -5.75
N ALA A 52 -24.21 27.24 -5.54
CA ALA A 52 -23.57 27.23 -4.22
C ALA A 52 -22.18 27.85 -4.29
N PRO A 53 -21.62 28.37 -3.18
CA PRO A 53 -20.30 29.00 -3.15
C PRO A 53 -19.18 27.96 -3.22
N VAL A 54 -19.18 27.13 -4.25
CA VAL A 54 -18.17 26.07 -4.50
C VAL A 54 -17.52 26.24 -5.87
N PRO A 55 -16.22 25.95 -6.03
CA PRO A 55 -15.56 26.03 -7.33
C PRO A 55 -16.07 24.93 -8.27
N ILE A 56 -16.11 25.25 -9.56
CA ILE A 56 -16.40 24.28 -10.62
C ILE A 56 -15.07 23.85 -11.24
N LEU A 57 -14.78 22.54 -11.16
CA LEU A 57 -13.63 21.95 -11.85
C LEU A 57 -14.09 21.48 -13.25
N ASN A 58 -13.58 22.13 -14.29
CA ASN A 58 -13.77 21.68 -15.67
C ASN A 58 -12.70 20.62 -16.00
N VAL A 59 -13.08 19.33 -15.98
CA VAL A 59 -12.15 18.21 -16.11
C VAL A 59 -11.62 18.09 -17.54
N VAL A 60 -10.29 18.10 -17.66
CA VAL A 60 -9.56 17.96 -18.93
C VAL A 60 -8.89 16.60 -19.05
N ARG A 61 -8.41 16.04 -17.93
CA ARG A 61 -7.67 14.78 -17.89
C ARG A 61 -8.06 13.95 -16.69
N ARG A 62 -8.11 12.64 -16.90
CA ARG A 62 -8.36 11.64 -15.87
C ARG A 62 -7.23 10.63 -15.86
N GLU A 63 -6.75 10.29 -14.69
CA GLU A 63 -5.70 9.30 -14.48
C GLU A 63 -6.14 8.32 -13.39
N PHE A 64 -5.83 7.05 -13.59
CA PHE A 64 -6.04 5.99 -12.63
C PHE A 64 -4.69 5.42 -12.20
N MET A 65 -4.50 5.25 -10.91
CA MET A 65 -3.30 4.69 -10.32
C MET A 65 -3.67 3.66 -9.25
N LEU A 66 -2.80 2.71 -9.05
CA LEU A 66 -2.93 1.76 -7.95
C LEU A 66 -2.68 2.47 -6.61
N GLY A 67 -3.56 2.26 -5.63
CA GLY A 67 -3.42 2.76 -4.28
C GLY A 67 -3.31 1.63 -3.25
N GLY A 68 -2.98 1.97 -2.01
CA GLY A 68 -2.85 1.01 -0.93
C GLY A 68 -1.84 -0.10 -1.23
N ALA A 69 -2.25 -1.36 -1.04
CA ALA A 69 -1.41 -2.51 -1.37
C ALA A 69 -1.04 -2.55 -2.87
N GLY A 70 -1.89 -2.03 -3.76
CA GLY A 70 -1.60 -1.94 -5.19
C GLY A 70 -0.41 -1.05 -5.52
N ASN A 71 -0.20 0.06 -4.79
CA ASN A 71 0.98 0.91 -4.94
C ASN A 71 2.28 0.17 -4.55
N VAL A 72 2.23 -0.70 -3.55
CA VAL A 72 3.36 -1.57 -3.19
C VAL A 72 3.68 -2.52 -4.34
N VAL A 73 2.66 -3.12 -4.95
CA VAL A 73 2.81 -3.98 -6.13
C VAL A 73 3.48 -3.24 -7.28
N GLU A 74 3.00 -2.06 -7.63
CA GLU A 74 3.56 -1.23 -8.71
C GLU A 74 5.05 -0.93 -8.48
N ASN A 75 5.42 -0.51 -7.27
CA ASN A 75 6.81 -0.21 -6.91
C ASN A 75 7.70 -1.47 -7.00
N LEU A 76 7.26 -2.61 -6.48
CA LEU A 76 8.00 -3.86 -6.54
C LEU A 76 8.18 -4.35 -7.98
N ARG A 77 7.14 -4.24 -8.81
CA ARG A 77 7.21 -4.58 -10.24
C ARG A 77 8.16 -3.65 -11.00
N ALA A 78 8.15 -2.36 -10.69
CA ALA A 78 9.10 -1.39 -11.28
C ALA A 78 10.57 -1.70 -10.92
N LEU A 79 10.80 -2.33 -9.76
CA LEU A 79 12.12 -2.82 -9.34
C LEU A 79 12.49 -4.18 -9.96
N GLY A 80 11.58 -4.82 -10.70
CA GLY A 80 11.81 -6.11 -11.36
C GLY A 80 11.30 -7.33 -10.60
N ALA A 81 10.81 -7.19 -9.36
CA ALA A 81 10.33 -8.33 -8.56
C ALA A 81 9.13 -9.04 -9.19
N GLN A 82 9.02 -10.34 -9.00
CA GLN A 82 7.82 -11.12 -9.29
C GLN A 82 6.85 -10.96 -8.12
N VAL A 83 5.61 -10.54 -8.39
CA VAL A 83 4.66 -10.22 -7.34
C VAL A 83 3.38 -11.03 -7.50
N THR A 84 3.01 -11.76 -6.45
CA THR A 84 1.69 -12.38 -6.29
C THR A 84 0.84 -11.55 -5.35
N VAL A 85 -0.40 -11.27 -5.73
CA VAL A 85 -1.30 -10.36 -5.00
C VAL A 85 -2.41 -11.15 -4.33
N PHE A 86 -2.57 -10.92 -3.03
CA PHE A 86 -3.67 -11.44 -2.21
C PHE A 86 -4.48 -10.26 -1.69
N GLY A 87 -5.73 -10.20 -2.05
CA GLY A 87 -6.59 -9.10 -1.63
C GLY A 87 -8.05 -9.33 -1.98
N VAL A 88 -8.89 -8.39 -1.59
CA VAL A 88 -10.31 -8.46 -1.84
C VAL A 88 -10.77 -7.19 -2.55
N LEU A 89 -11.46 -7.35 -3.66
CA LEU A 89 -12.05 -6.30 -4.46
C LEU A 89 -13.58 -6.43 -4.44
N GLY A 90 -14.29 -5.34 -4.66
CA GLY A 90 -15.72 -5.38 -4.93
C GLY A 90 -16.02 -5.90 -6.34
N GLY A 91 -17.25 -6.38 -6.56
CA GLY A 91 -17.77 -6.72 -7.89
C GLY A 91 -18.23 -5.49 -8.67
N ASP A 92 -17.46 -4.40 -8.63
CA ASP A 92 -17.81 -3.09 -9.20
C ASP A 92 -16.81 -2.64 -10.30
N PHE A 93 -17.14 -1.51 -10.93
CA PHE A 93 -16.28 -0.91 -11.96
C PHE A 93 -14.88 -0.60 -11.40
N THR A 94 -14.79 -0.10 -10.18
CA THR A 94 -13.51 0.22 -9.53
C THR A 94 -12.66 -1.03 -9.33
N GLY A 95 -13.26 -2.15 -8.93
CA GLY A 95 -12.59 -3.44 -8.79
C GLY A 95 -12.03 -3.94 -10.11
N THR A 96 -12.80 -3.80 -11.20
CA THR A 96 -12.33 -4.12 -12.55
C THR A 96 -11.13 -3.27 -12.94
N GLN A 97 -11.16 -1.94 -12.69
CA GLN A 97 -10.03 -1.05 -12.98
C GLN A 97 -8.77 -1.42 -12.19
N VAL A 98 -8.89 -1.72 -10.90
CA VAL A 98 -7.76 -2.16 -10.07
C VAL A 98 -7.18 -3.47 -10.60
N HIS A 99 -8.04 -4.44 -10.92
CA HIS A 99 -7.62 -5.72 -11.49
C HIS A 99 -6.84 -5.53 -12.80
N ASP A 100 -7.35 -4.71 -13.71
CA ASP A 100 -6.72 -4.46 -15.02
C ASP A 100 -5.38 -3.74 -14.86
N LEU A 101 -5.28 -2.76 -13.95
CA LEU A 101 -4.03 -2.08 -13.63
C LEU A 101 -2.99 -3.05 -13.05
N LEU A 102 -3.35 -3.87 -12.08
CA LEU A 102 -2.46 -4.88 -11.50
C LEU A 102 -1.94 -5.83 -12.57
N ARG A 103 -2.83 -6.29 -13.47
CA ARG A 103 -2.47 -7.14 -14.61
C ARG A 103 -1.53 -6.44 -15.59
N ALA A 104 -1.79 -5.16 -15.90
CA ALA A 104 -0.94 -4.36 -16.78
C ALA A 104 0.48 -4.18 -16.23
N HIS A 105 0.62 -4.11 -14.90
CA HIS A 105 1.92 -4.13 -14.22
C HIS A 105 2.56 -5.53 -14.13
N GLY A 106 1.90 -6.56 -14.65
CA GLY A 106 2.43 -7.94 -14.68
C GLY A 106 2.43 -8.63 -13.32
N ALA A 107 1.51 -8.24 -12.42
CA ALA A 107 1.30 -8.96 -11.17
C ALA A 107 0.50 -10.25 -11.39
N ASP A 108 0.80 -11.29 -10.59
CA ASP A 108 0.00 -12.49 -10.53
C ASP A 108 -1.22 -12.24 -9.63
N LEU A 109 -2.42 -12.38 -10.21
CA LEU A 109 -3.71 -12.08 -9.57
C LEU A 109 -4.51 -13.34 -9.23
N ALA A 110 -3.90 -14.50 -9.27
CA ALA A 110 -4.60 -15.76 -9.05
C ALA A 110 -5.41 -15.78 -7.74
N GLU A 111 -5.01 -14.96 -6.77
CA GLU A 111 -5.57 -14.91 -5.42
C GLU A 111 -6.30 -13.58 -5.09
N ALA A 112 -6.64 -12.79 -6.10
CA ALA A 112 -7.52 -11.64 -5.93
C ALA A 112 -8.99 -12.10 -5.86
N ILE A 113 -9.61 -11.93 -4.69
CA ILE A 113 -10.97 -12.40 -4.39
C ILE A 113 -11.98 -11.29 -4.68
N ILE A 114 -13.08 -11.64 -5.33
CA ILE A 114 -14.22 -10.72 -5.52
C ILE A 114 -15.25 -10.95 -4.42
N ASP A 115 -15.56 -9.88 -3.70
CA ASP A 115 -16.65 -9.81 -2.72
C ASP A 115 -17.73 -8.85 -3.23
N PRO A 116 -18.89 -9.36 -3.71
CA PRO A 116 -19.93 -8.51 -4.26
C PRO A 116 -20.66 -7.67 -3.20
N SER A 117 -20.46 -7.97 -1.93
CA SER A 117 -21.10 -7.25 -0.82
C SER A 117 -20.40 -5.95 -0.44
N ARG A 118 -19.18 -5.72 -1.00
CA ARG A 118 -18.39 -4.52 -0.70
C ARG A 118 -18.11 -3.69 -1.94
N LYS A 119 -17.84 -2.41 -1.71
CA LYS A 119 -17.23 -1.54 -2.72
C LYS A 119 -15.72 -1.66 -2.69
N THR A 120 -15.11 -1.63 -3.87
CA THR A 120 -13.66 -1.39 -3.97
C THR A 120 -13.36 0.04 -3.56
N THR A 121 -12.41 0.21 -2.66
CA THR A 121 -12.01 1.56 -2.21
C THR A 121 -11.51 2.41 -3.38
N ARG A 122 -12.11 3.59 -3.54
CA ARG A 122 -11.75 4.57 -4.57
C ARG A 122 -11.54 5.93 -3.93
N LYS A 123 -10.40 6.56 -4.26
CA LYS A 123 -10.05 7.90 -3.77
C LYS A 123 -9.89 8.83 -4.96
N VAL A 124 -10.88 9.71 -5.15
CA VAL A 124 -10.88 10.67 -6.26
C VAL A 124 -10.28 11.99 -5.79
N ARG A 125 -9.19 12.42 -6.43
CA ARG A 125 -8.53 13.70 -6.16
C ARG A 125 -8.80 14.67 -7.29
N LEU A 126 -9.44 15.79 -6.95
CA LEU A 126 -9.67 16.91 -7.87
C LEU A 126 -8.45 17.81 -7.83
N MET A 127 -7.80 17.98 -8.99
CA MET A 127 -6.52 18.66 -9.12
C MET A 127 -6.66 19.89 -10.03
N SER A 128 -6.20 21.05 -9.56
CA SER A 128 -6.10 22.24 -10.40
C SER A 128 -4.86 22.14 -11.31
N LEU A 129 -5.04 22.35 -12.61
CA LEU A 129 -3.93 22.41 -13.57
C LEU A 129 -3.08 23.67 -13.40
N GLU A 130 -3.67 24.80 -12.98
CA GLU A 130 -2.98 26.08 -12.84
C GLU A 130 -1.92 26.05 -11.74
N HIS A 131 -2.21 25.34 -10.64
CA HIS A 131 -1.37 25.35 -9.45
C HIS A 131 -0.80 23.97 -9.09
N GLY A 132 -1.21 22.90 -9.79
CA GLY A 132 -0.82 21.53 -9.45
C GLY A 132 -1.28 21.10 -8.05
N GLN A 133 -2.31 21.75 -7.49
CA GLN A 133 -2.77 21.53 -6.12
C GLN A 133 -4.04 20.69 -6.09
N GLN A 134 -4.13 19.83 -5.06
CA GLN A 134 -5.36 19.14 -4.76
C GLN A 134 -6.38 20.12 -4.17
N VAL A 135 -7.55 20.19 -4.78
CA VAL A 135 -8.65 21.06 -4.36
C VAL A 135 -9.63 20.32 -3.45
N PHE A 136 -9.93 19.08 -3.80
CA PHE A 136 -10.87 18.27 -3.06
C PHE A 136 -10.51 16.79 -3.18
N ARG A 137 -11.01 15.96 -2.24
CA ARG A 137 -10.93 14.50 -2.33
C ARG A 137 -12.27 13.88 -1.97
N LEU A 138 -12.70 12.92 -2.79
CA LEU A 138 -13.85 12.07 -2.55
C LEU A 138 -13.35 10.66 -2.25
N ASP A 139 -13.78 10.09 -1.14
CA ASP A 139 -13.49 8.72 -0.78
C ASP A 139 -14.80 7.90 -0.86
N ASP A 140 -14.84 6.90 -1.75
CA ASP A 140 -15.91 5.91 -1.83
C ASP A 140 -15.33 4.56 -1.41
N GLU A 141 -15.74 4.07 -0.26
CA GLU A 141 -15.06 2.94 0.37
C GLU A 141 -15.98 2.11 1.28
N SER A 142 -15.64 0.84 1.42
CA SER A 142 -16.15 -0.05 2.47
C SER A 142 -15.03 -0.31 3.47
N THR A 143 -15.32 -0.17 4.76
CA THR A 143 -14.32 -0.36 5.84
C THR A 143 -14.64 -1.54 6.75
N HIS A 144 -15.77 -2.22 6.52
CA HIS A 144 -16.11 -3.42 7.29
C HIS A 144 -15.11 -4.57 7.01
N THR A 145 -14.86 -5.35 8.03
CA THR A 145 -13.99 -6.54 7.91
C THR A 145 -14.62 -7.58 6.97
N ILE A 146 -13.77 -8.26 6.21
CA ILE A 146 -14.19 -9.46 5.48
C ILE A 146 -14.54 -10.55 6.48
N LEU A 147 -15.57 -11.32 6.19
CA LEU A 147 -16.08 -12.38 7.08
C LEU A 147 -16.51 -13.61 6.26
N GLY A 148 -16.70 -14.73 6.98
CA GLY A 148 -17.26 -15.96 6.42
C GLY A 148 -16.48 -16.48 5.23
N GLU A 149 -17.16 -16.82 4.15
CA GLU A 149 -16.57 -17.44 2.95
C GLU A 149 -15.45 -16.64 2.32
N ILE A 150 -15.57 -15.30 2.29
CA ILE A 150 -14.53 -14.42 1.72
C ILE A 150 -13.23 -14.52 2.53
N GLU A 151 -13.33 -14.44 3.85
CA GLU A 151 -12.17 -14.61 4.74
C GLU A 151 -11.58 -16.03 4.63
N ASP A 152 -12.42 -17.05 4.59
CA ASP A 152 -12.00 -18.46 4.43
C ASP A 152 -11.24 -18.68 3.14
N ARG A 153 -11.73 -18.12 2.03
CA ARG A 153 -11.06 -18.19 0.73
C ARG A 153 -9.71 -17.49 0.76
N LEU A 154 -9.61 -16.30 1.35
CA LEU A 154 -8.35 -15.58 1.45
C LEU A 154 -7.33 -16.34 2.32
N VAL A 155 -7.75 -16.88 3.46
CA VAL A 155 -6.90 -17.70 4.33
C VAL A 155 -6.41 -18.95 3.59
N SER A 156 -7.30 -19.62 2.86
CA SER A 156 -6.94 -20.81 2.08
C SER A 156 -5.95 -20.49 0.96
N ALA A 157 -6.15 -19.39 0.25
CA ALA A 157 -5.25 -18.90 -0.79
C ALA A 157 -3.84 -18.65 -0.22
N ILE A 158 -3.74 -17.93 0.92
CA ILE A 158 -2.48 -17.67 1.61
C ILE A 158 -1.78 -18.98 1.98
N GLN A 159 -2.49 -19.92 2.60
CA GLN A 159 -1.92 -21.20 3.04
C GLN A 159 -1.41 -22.07 1.89
N SER A 160 -2.04 -21.97 0.72
CA SER A 160 -1.72 -22.79 -0.45
C SER A 160 -0.62 -22.18 -1.32
N HIS A 161 -0.60 -20.84 -1.47
CA HIS A 161 0.22 -20.19 -2.49
C HIS A 161 1.36 -19.32 -1.93
N LEU A 162 1.42 -19.07 -0.62
CA LEU A 162 2.53 -18.29 -0.03
C LEU A 162 3.90 -18.98 -0.19
N ALA A 163 3.94 -20.31 -0.34
CA ALA A 163 5.18 -21.08 -0.51
C ALA A 163 6.01 -20.65 -1.75
N GLY A 164 5.40 -19.99 -2.73
CA GLY A 164 6.11 -19.43 -3.88
C GLY A 164 6.91 -18.18 -3.58
N ALA A 165 6.64 -17.48 -2.48
CA ALA A 165 7.28 -16.22 -2.11
C ALA A 165 8.57 -16.44 -1.28
N GLN A 166 9.42 -15.43 -1.25
CA GLN A 166 10.62 -15.33 -0.39
C GLN A 166 10.39 -14.35 0.76
N VAL A 167 9.43 -13.44 0.60
CA VAL A 167 9.00 -12.47 1.59
C VAL A 167 7.52 -12.15 1.37
N ASP A 168 6.80 -11.90 2.44
CA ASP A 168 5.46 -11.32 2.34
C ASP A 168 5.45 -9.87 2.83
N VAL A 169 4.61 -9.05 2.18
CA VAL A 169 4.38 -7.65 2.54
C VAL A 169 2.89 -7.45 2.79
N CYS A 170 2.56 -7.23 4.05
CA CYS A 170 1.20 -6.89 4.48
C CYS A 170 1.01 -5.37 4.47
N SER A 171 0.10 -4.87 3.64
CA SER A 171 -0.20 -3.44 3.52
C SER A 171 -1.59 -3.14 4.09
N ASP A 172 -1.62 -2.67 5.34
CA ASP A 172 -2.86 -2.37 6.07
C ASP A 172 -3.26 -0.90 5.90
N TYR A 173 -4.47 -0.67 5.41
CA TYR A 173 -5.11 0.64 5.30
C TYR A 173 -6.43 0.69 6.08
N MET A 174 -6.68 -0.31 6.94
CA MET A 174 -7.91 -0.45 7.73
C MET A 174 -9.17 -0.48 6.87
N LYS A 175 -9.10 -1.15 5.71
CA LYS A 175 -10.27 -1.39 4.85
C LYS A 175 -10.86 -2.79 5.05
N GLY A 176 -10.39 -3.49 6.09
CA GLY A 176 -11.01 -4.71 6.59
C GLY A 176 -10.50 -6.00 5.96
N VAL A 177 -9.51 -5.97 5.07
CA VAL A 177 -8.93 -7.20 4.49
C VAL A 177 -8.00 -7.90 5.48
N LEU A 178 -7.11 -7.14 6.16
CA LEU A 178 -6.19 -7.70 7.13
C LEU A 178 -6.86 -7.85 8.50
N THR A 179 -7.72 -8.85 8.63
CA THR A 179 -8.32 -9.25 9.92
C THR A 179 -7.27 -9.94 10.80
N GLY A 180 -7.55 -10.09 12.09
CA GLY A 180 -6.68 -10.86 12.99
C GLY A 180 -6.50 -12.32 12.53
N ARG A 181 -7.53 -12.94 11.96
CA ARG A 181 -7.47 -14.30 11.44
C ARG A 181 -6.59 -14.40 10.18
N VAL A 182 -6.71 -13.45 9.26
CA VAL A 182 -5.87 -13.36 8.05
C VAL A 182 -4.41 -13.16 8.44
N LEU A 183 -4.10 -12.20 9.32
CA LEU A 183 -2.73 -11.95 9.79
C LEU A 183 -2.13 -13.18 10.49
N ASN A 184 -2.89 -13.85 11.35
CA ASN A 184 -2.44 -15.09 12.00
C ASN A 184 -2.13 -16.18 10.97
N ALA A 185 -2.95 -16.32 9.92
CA ALA A 185 -2.71 -17.29 8.85
C ALA A 185 -1.43 -16.96 8.06
N ILE A 186 -1.19 -15.67 7.76
CA ILE A 186 0.03 -15.20 7.09
C ILE A 186 1.25 -15.56 7.96
N PHE A 187 1.31 -15.09 9.20
CA PHE A 187 2.48 -15.24 10.05
C PHE A 187 2.75 -16.72 10.42
N ALA A 188 1.71 -17.52 10.63
CA ALA A 188 1.88 -18.95 10.87
C ALA A 188 2.43 -19.67 9.64
N THR A 189 1.92 -19.33 8.45
CA THR A 189 2.37 -19.94 7.18
C THR A 189 3.79 -19.48 6.85
N ALA A 190 4.08 -18.17 6.97
CA ALA A 190 5.40 -17.60 6.73
C ALA A 190 6.46 -18.26 7.64
N ARG A 191 6.18 -18.34 8.94
CA ARG A 191 7.09 -19.00 9.90
C ARG A 191 7.36 -20.47 9.54
N ARG A 192 6.32 -21.24 9.15
CA ARG A 192 6.47 -22.63 8.72
C ARG A 192 7.33 -22.79 7.48
N LEU A 193 7.31 -21.78 6.58
CA LEU A 193 8.03 -21.78 5.31
C LEU A 193 9.40 -21.09 5.39
N GLY A 194 9.74 -20.45 6.52
CA GLY A 194 10.96 -19.64 6.67
C GLY A 194 10.93 -18.35 5.85
N ILE A 195 9.74 -17.77 5.62
CA ILE A 195 9.51 -16.53 4.88
C ILE A 195 9.43 -15.39 5.89
N SER A 196 10.09 -14.27 5.61
CA SER A 196 10.00 -13.06 6.44
C SER A 196 8.75 -12.26 6.13
N SER A 197 8.05 -11.82 7.19
CA SER A 197 6.84 -11.01 7.10
C SER A 197 7.12 -9.55 7.42
N ILE A 198 6.81 -8.66 6.47
CA ILE A 198 6.94 -7.20 6.59
C ILE A 198 5.54 -6.58 6.62
N VAL A 199 5.27 -5.73 7.60
CA VAL A 199 3.95 -5.09 7.72
C VAL A 199 4.08 -3.57 7.69
N GLY A 200 3.32 -2.91 6.79
CA GLY A 200 2.99 -1.50 6.84
C GLY A 200 1.74 -1.29 7.69
N PRO A 201 1.88 -0.95 8.99
CA PRO A 201 0.75 -0.89 9.92
C PRO A 201 -0.04 0.40 9.76
N LYS A 202 -1.36 0.33 9.95
CA LYS A 202 -2.25 1.49 10.03
C LYS A 202 -3.02 1.53 11.34
N ASP A 203 -3.25 0.39 11.95
CA ASP A 203 -3.89 0.29 13.26
C ASP A 203 -2.92 0.77 14.35
N SER A 204 -3.44 1.48 15.33
CA SER A 204 -2.67 1.92 16.50
C SER A 204 -2.38 0.78 17.49
N SER A 205 -3.03 -0.37 17.35
CA SER A 205 -2.78 -1.55 18.16
C SER A 205 -1.63 -2.38 17.63
N SER A 206 -0.47 -2.32 18.28
CA SER A 206 0.68 -3.16 17.97
C SER A 206 0.38 -4.66 18.13
N GLN A 207 -0.58 -5.02 18.97
CA GLN A 207 -0.96 -6.42 19.19
C GLN A 207 -1.55 -7.08 17.94
N LYS A 208 -2.21 -6.29 17.07
CA LYS A 208 -2.73 -6.78 15.79
C LYS A 208 -1.64 -7.39 14.91
N TYR A 209 -0.43 -6.84 14.95
CA TYR A 209 0.70 -7.23 14.10
C TYR A 209 1.72 -8.12 14.79
N ARG A 210 1.37 -8.68 15.97
CA ARG A 210 2.26 -9.61 16.68
C ARG A 210 2.50 -10.87 15.85
N GLY A 211 3.75 -11.09 15.49
CA GLY A 211 4.18 -12.20 14.63
C GLY A 211 4.79 -11.75 13.31
N ALA A 212 4.74 -10.45 13.01
CA ALA A 212 5.51 -9.85 11.93
C ALA A 212 7.00 -9.79 12.31
N ASP A 213 7.90 -10.02 11.36
CA ASP A 213 9.34 -9.88 11.56
C ASP A 213 9.77 -8.41 11.52
N ILE A 214 9.12 -7.61 10.65
CA ILE A 214 9.43 -6.20 10.44
C ILE A 214 8.14 -5.39 10.41
N LEU A 215 8.09 -4.29 11.18
CA LEU A 215 7.07 -3.25 11.05
C LEU A 215 7.68 -2.02 10.40
N MET A 216 6.97 -1.45 9.40
CA MET A 216 7.38 -0.26 8.66
C MET A 216 6.37 0.89 8.84
N PRO A 217 6.20 1.43 10.07
CA PRO A 217 5.32 2.56 10.31
C PRO A 217 5.97 3.86 9.82
N ASN A 218 5.14 4.81 9.37
CA ASN A 218 5.59 6.20 9.27
C ASN A 218 5.70 6.83 10.68
N SER A 219 6.26 8.06 10.77
CA SER A 219 6.49 8.73 12.07
C SER A 219 5.23 8.90 12.91
N ARG A 220 4.08 9.14 12.27
CA ARG A 220 2.79 9.29 12.96
C ARG A 220 2.25 7.95 13.45
N GLU A 221 2.33 6.93 12.62
CA GLU A 221 1.93 5.56 12.97
C GLU A 221 2.81 5.00 14.09
N LEU A 222 4.13 5.23 14.01
CA LEU A 222 5.05 4.85 15.08
C LEU A 222 4.68 5.52 16.41
N ALA A 223 4.41 6.82 16.40
CA ALA A 223 3.98 7.55 17.60
C ALA A 223 2.68 6.98 18.19
N GLN A 224 1.76 6.51 17.36
CA GLN A 224 0.53 5.86 17.80
C GLN A 224 0.78 4.46 18.39
N LEU A 225 1.64 3.66 17.75
CA LEU A 225 1.96 2.30 18.18
C LEU A 225 2.69 2.24 19.54
N VAL A 226 3.55 3.23 19.83
CA VAL A 226 4.37 3.25 21.06
C VAL A 226 3.88 4.22 22.14
N GLY A 227 2.81 4.96 21.83
CA GLY A 227 2.29 6.01 22.72
C GLY A 227 3.14 7.28 22.70
N SER A 228 2.61 8.38 23.23
CA SER A 228 3.15 9.76 23.15
C SER A 228 4.57 9.98 23.75
N ARG A 229 5.23 8.96 24.29
CA ARG A 229 6.58 9.06 24.86
C ARG A 229 7.70 9.23 23.82
N LEU A 230 7.46 8.97 22.53
CA LEU A 230 8.50 9.01 21.49
C LEU A 230 8.72 10.38 20.85
N MET A 231 7.83 11.36 21.06
CA MET A 231 7.97 12.70 20.48
C MET A 231 9.18 13.49 21.02
N ALA A 232 9.82 13.04 22.09
CA ALA A 232 10.95 13.74 22.73
C ALA A 232 12.35 13.25 22.27
N THR A 233 12.46 12.18 21.48
CA THR A 233 13.76 11.52 21.23
C THR A 233 14.29 11.61 19.80
N PHE A 234 13.54 12.15 18.86
CA PHE A 234 14.00 12.29 17.47
C PHE A 234 15.01 13.42 17.22
N GLY A 235 15.38 14.18 18.26
CA GLY A 235 16.40 15.24 18.20
C GLY A 235 17.83 14.84 18.57
N SER A 236 18.08 13.64 19.09
CA SER A 236 19.41 13.17 19.49
C SER A 236 19.59 11.67 19.21
N GLY A 237 19.83 11.34 18.01
CA GLY A 237 20.56 10.20 17.41
C GLY A 237 20.77 8.88 18.15
N THR A 238 19.87 8.42 19.03
CA THR A 238 20.01 7.09 19.64
C THR A 238 18.65 6.42 19.75
N LEU A 239 18.40 5.45 18.87
CA LEU A 239 17.28 4.50 19.00
C LEU A 239 17.60 3.55 20.16
N PRO A 240 16.69 3.34 21.14
CA PRO A 240 16.87 2.28 22.11
C PRO A 240 16.74 0.92 21.41
N GLY A 241 17.78 0.09 21.50
CA GLY A 241 17.88 -1.22 20.89
C GLY A 241 16.96 -2.29 21.52
N ALA A 242 15.63 -2.14 21.41
CA ALA A 242 14.68 -3.06 22.04
C ALA A 242 13.48 -3.44 21.16
N TRP A 243 13.64 -3.49 19.85
CA TRP A 243 12.55 -3.88 18.94
C TRP A 243 12.87 -5.04 17.98
N LEU A 244 13.91 -5.80 18.30
CA LEU A 244 14.08 -7.14 17.74
C LEU A 244 13.41 -8.12 18.72
N THR A 245 12.18 -8.47 18.47
CA THR A 245 11.48 -9.51 19.24
C THR A 245 11.99 -10.87 18.82
N ASN A 246 12.51 -11.63 19.82
CA ASN A 246 12.65 -13.06 19.74
C ASN A 246 11.30 -13.75 19.52
#